data_3e121d7cf4ba772eb827cb117882985e
#
_entry.id   3e121d7cf4ba772eb827cb117882985e
#
_cell.length_a   1.000
_cell.length_b   1.000
_cell.length_c   1.000
_cell.angle_alpha   90.00
_cell.angle_beta   90.00
_cell.angle_gamma   90.00
#
_symmetry.space_group_name_H-M   'P 1'
#
loop_
_entity.id
_entity.type
_entity.pdbx_description
1 polymer ?
#
loop_
_entity_poly.entity_id
_entity_poly.type
_entity_poly.pdbx_seq_one_letter_code
_entity_poly.pdbx_strand_id
1 'polypeptide(L)'
;MKISNLTLVCAVALLGGCGSPMFSPKPLDVSARGITEVRDTLYNCKVLGEAEGSDDATGYAAATLEQVRKGALNDLRNEAVAVVGAGKRITLYILSERALCYGERGRPVGCPQNAVYVNSYRVRAQIFDCGEK
;
A
#
# COMPACT_ATOMS: atom_id res chain seq x y z
N MET A 1 -47.21 -22.72 -48.68
CA MET A 1 -45.81 -22.87 -48.31
C MET A 1 -45.49 -21.88 -47.19
N LYS A 2 -45.38 -22.36 -45.98
CA LYS A 2 -44.99 -21.52 -44.84
C LYS A 2 -43.51 -21.81 -44.53
N ILE A 3 -42.66 -20.82 -44.74
CA ILE A 3 -41.25 -20.92 -44.40
C ILE A 3 -41.16 -20.56 -42.91
N SER A 4 -40.78 -21.58 -42.12
CA SER A 4 -40.61 -21.45 -40.72
C SER A 4 -39.23 -20.85 -40.47
N ASN A 5 -39.21 -19.59 -39.95
CA ASN A 5 -37.99 -18.95 -39.52
C ASN A 5 -37.49 -19.59 -38.24
N LEU A 6 -36.43 -20.39 -38.37
CA LEU A 6 -35.72 -20.95 -37.25
C LEU A 6 -34.77 -19.85 -36.70
N THR A 7 -35.20 -19.16 -35.68
CA THR A 7 -34.37 -18.17 -35.01
C THR A 7 -33.33 -18.90 -34.16
N LEU A 8 -32.10 -18.91 -34.65
CA LEU A 8 -30.95 -19.43 -33.91
C LEU A 8 -30.58 -18.43 -32.81
N VAL A 9 -31.03 -18.71 -31.62
CA VAL A 9 -30.60 -17.96 -30.44
C VAL A 9 -29.18 -18.40 -30.07
N CYS A 10 -28.18 -17.60 -30.47
CA CYS A 10 -26.82 -17.73 -29.95
C CYS A 10 -26.81 -17.33 -28.47
N ALA A 11 -26.86 -18.28 -27.55
CA ALA A 11 -26.57 -18.10 -26.16
C ALA A 11 -25.05 -17.83 -26.01
N VAL A 12 -24.66 -16.56 -25.96
CA VAL A 12 -23.33 -16.16 -25.57
C VAL A 12 -23.21 -16.42 -24.07
N ALA A 13 -22.63 -17.56 -23.72
CA ALA A 13 -22.22 -17.85 -22.37
C ALA A 13 -21.08 -16.87 -22.00
N LEU A 14 -21.42 -15.81 -21.26
CA LEU A 14 -20.46 -14.95 -20.60
C LEU A 14 -19.76 -15.81 -19.51
N LEU A 15 -18.64 -16.41 -19.86
CA LEU A 15 -17.69 -16.96 -18.90
C LEU A 15 -17.07 -15.76 -18.15
N GLY A 16 -17.82 -15.22 -17.20
CA GLY A 16 -17.29 -14.32 -16.20
C GLY A 16 -16.28 -15.11 -15.38
N GLY A 17 -15.00 -15.05 -15.78
CA GLY A 17 -13.92 -15.60 -14.98
C GLY A 17 -13.93 -14.88 -13.62
N CYS A 18 -14.30 -15.59 -12.55
CA CYS A 18 -14.08 -15.16 -11.18
C CYS A 18 -12.58 -15.22 -10.87
N GLY A 19 -11.79 -14.32 -11.47
CA GLY A 19 -10.41 -14.09 -11.06
C GLY A 19 -10.41 -13.18 -9.83
N SER A 20 -9.70 -13.56 -8.78
CA SER A 20 -9.43 -12.62 -7.69
C SER A 20 -8.66 -11.41 -8.23
N PRO A 21 -9.00 -10.18 -7.82
CA PRO A 21 -8.30 -9.00 -8.29
C PRO A 21 -6.82 -9.05 -7.91
N MET A 22 -5.96 -8.51 -8.77
CA MET A 22 -4.55 -8.35 -8.45
C MET A 22 -4.35 -7.15 -7.53
N PHE A 23 -3.45 -7.31 -6.56
CA PHE A 23 -3.10 -6.22 -5.64
C PHE A 23 -2.31 -5.13 -6.36
N SER A 24 -2.67 -3.88 -6.10
CA SER A 24 -1.93 -2.70 -6.52
C SER A 24 -1.60 -1.85 -5.29
N PRO A 25 -0.33 -1.50 -5.06
CA PRO A 25 0.05 -0.64 -3.94
C PRO A 25 -0.66 0.71 -3.98
N LYS A 26 -0.94 1.29 -2.82
CA LYS A 26 -1.44 2.67 -2.72
C LYS A 26 -0.52 3.63 -3.50
N PRO A 27 -1.08 4.56 -4.29
CA PRO A 27 -0.30 5.51 -5.05
C PRO A 27 0.36 6.57 -4.18
N LEU A 28 1.47 7.12 -4.65
CA LEU A 28 2.12 8.28 -4.05
C LEU A 28 1.55 9.57 -4.66
N ASP A 29 1.03 10.45 -3.82
CA ASP A 29 0.55 11.76 -4.25
C ASP A 29 1.69 12.64 -4.78
N VAL A 30 1.38 13.50 -5.72
CA VAL A 30 2.37 14.42 -6.32
C VAL A 30 3.01 15.32 -5.25
N SER A 31 2.21 15.79 -4.28
CA SER A 31 2.65 16.64 -3.17
C SER A 31 3.61 15.94 -2.20
N ALA A 32 3.61 14.61 -2.19
CA ALA A 32 4.47 13.79 -1.31
C ALA A 32 5.74 13.27 -2.00
N ARG A 33 5.93 13.59 -3.28
CA ARG A 33 7.16 13.25 -4.00
C ARG A 33 8.33 14.07 -3.44
N GLY A 34 9.45 13.44 -3.24
CA GLY A 34 10.63 14.08 -2.65
C GLY A 34 10.74 13.95 -1.13
N ILE A 35 9.72 13.44 -0.45
CA ILE A 35 9.84 13.03 0.94
C ILE A 35 10.66 11.74 0.98
N THR A 36 11.66 11.70 1.85
CA THR A 36 12.54 10.55 2.02
C THR A 36 12.39 9.94 3.40
N GLU A 37 12.62 8.65 3.50
CA GLU A 37 12.65 7.92 4.75
C GLU A 37 14.09 7.59 5.12
N VAL A 38 14.39 7.66 6.41
CA VAL A 38 15.65 7.24 7.01
C VAL A 38 15.41 6.35 8.22
N ARG A 39 16.38 5.52 8.53
CA ARG A 39 16.39 4.66 9.72
C ARG A 39 17.45 5.05 10.73
N ASP A 40 18.35 5.94 10.32
CA ASP A 40 19.37 6.49 11.20
C ASP A 40 18.87 7.72 11.93
N THR A 41 19.36 7.91 13.14
CA THR A 41 18.98 9.07 13.96
C THR A 41 19.34 10.38 13.26
N LEU A 42 18.39 11.31 13.23
CA LEU A 42 18.56 12.64 12.69
C LEU A 42 19.02 13.61 13.77
N TYR A 43 20.09 14.35 13.47
CA TYR A 43 20.63 15.37 14.36
C TYR A 43 20.35 16.77 13.82
N ASN A 44 20.16 17.73 14.71
CA ASN A 44 19.91 19.14 14.36
C ASN A 44 18.69 19.37 13.48
N CYS A 45 17.70 18.49 13.57
CA CYS A 45 16.43 18.61 12.87
C CYS A 45 15.29 18.90 13.88
N LYS A 46 14.31 19.67 13.45
CA LYS A 46 13.13 19.98 14.26
C LYS A 46 12.06 18.91 14.04
N VAL A 47 11.52 18.36 15.12
CA VAL A 47 10.35 17.46 15.05
C VAL A 47 9.10 18.27 14.72
N LEU A 48 8.39 17.87 13.69
CA LEU A 48 7.13 18.49 13.27
C LEU A 48 5.89 17.69 13.69
N GLY A 49 6.04 16.40 13.94
CA GLY A 49 4.95 15.50 14.30
C GLY A 49 5.26 14.04 13.99
N GLU A 50 4.22 13.24 13.95
CA GLU A 50 4.28 11.83 13.59
C GLU A 50 3.24 11.52 12.51
N ALA A 51 3.51 10.51 11.70
CA ALA A 51 2.59 9.97 10.73
C ALA A 51 2.62 8.44 10.75
N GLU A 52 1.53 7.84 10.33
CA GLU A 52 1.41 6.40 10.14
C GLU A 52 0.88 6.14 8.73
N GLY A 53 1.49 5.19 8.04
CA GLY A 53 1.03 4.71 6.74
C GLY A 53 0.74 3.23 6.80
N SER A 54 -0.19 2.79 5.99
CA SER A 54 -0.58 1.39 5.89
C SER A 54 -1.06 1.02 4.51
N ASP A 55 -0.92 -0.24 4.17
CA ASP A 55 -1.61 -0.82 3.03
C ASP A 55 -2.17 -2.19 3.40
N ASP A 56 -3.30 -2.55 2.81
CA ASP A 56 -4.03 -3.78 3.09
C ASP A 56 -4.29 -4.53 1.78
N ALA A 57 -3.82 -5.76 1.71
CA ALA A 57 -3.97 -6.63 0.57
C ALA A 57 -4.93 -7.80 0.83
N THR A 58 -5.72 -7.73 1.90
CA THR A 58 -6.71 -8.76 2.23
C THR A 58 -7.73 -8.92 1.10
N GLY A 59 -7.94 -10.16 0.66
CA GLY A 59 -8.87 -10.47 -0.43
C GLY A 59 -8.28 -10.42 -1.84
N TYR A 60 -7.03 -10.03 -1.99
CA TYR A 60 -6.31 -10.10 -3.26
C TYR A 60 -5.67 -11.48 -3.49
N ALA A 61 -5.50 -11.86 -4.75
CA ALA A 61 -4.97 -13.16 -5.14
C ALA A 61 -3.55 -13.42 -4.64
N ALA A 62 -2.71 -12.40 -4.69
CA ALA A 62 -1.34 -12.43 -4.19
C ALA A 62 -0.86 -10.99 -3.95
N ALA A 63 -0.05 -10.81 -2.93
CA ALA A 63 0.64 -9.56 -2.66
C ALA A 63 1.96 -9.87 -1.96
N THR A 64 3.06 -9.45 -2.56
CA THR A 64 4.39 -9.64 -1.98
C THR A 64 4.65 -8.64 -0.86
N LEU A 65 5.59 -8.96 0.02
CA LEU A 65 6.02 -8.05 1.08
C LEU A 65 6.47 -6.70 0.51
N GLU A 66 7.20 -6.70 -0.60
CA GLU A 66 7.67 -5.50 -1.28
C GLU A 66 6.51 -4.63 -1.79
N GLN A 67 5.50 -5.23 -2.42
CA GLN A 67 4.33 -4.51 -2.94
C GLN A 67 3.53 -3.84 -1.82
N VAL A 68 3.20 -4.57 -0.75
CA VAL A 68 2.39 -4.03 0.35
C VAL A 68 3.18 -2.99 1.15
N ARG A 69 4.48 -3.23 1.33
CA ARG A 69 5.39 -2.26 1.96
C ARG A 69 5.48 -0.96 1.14
N LYS A 70 5.60 -1.06 -0.18
CA LYS A 70 5.62 0.12 -1.07
C LYS A 70 4.35 0.96 -0.92
N GLY A 71 3.20 0.33 -0.89
CA GLY A 71 1.93 1.03 -0.67
C GLY A 71 1.86 1.69 0.69
N ALA A 72 2.29 1.02 1.76
CA ALA A 72 2.33 1.59 3.10
C ALA A 72 3.30 2.78 3.23
N LEU A 73 4.45 2.74 2.56
CA LEU A 73 5.39 3.86 2.53
C LEU A 73 4.86 5.04 1.71
N ASN A 74 4.16 4.79 0.61
CA ASN A 74 3.47 5.84 -0.14
C ASN A 74 2.39 6.52 0.72
N ASP A 75 1.59 5.72 1.41
CA ASP A 75 0.56 6.20 2.33
C ASP A 75 1.17 7.04 3.46
N LEU A 76 2.27 6.59 4.06
CA LEU A 76 3.00 7.33 5.07
C LEU A 76 3.44 8.72 4.59
N ARG A 77 3.97 8.81 3.37
CA ARG A 77 4.38 10.10 2.78
C ARG A 77 3.17 11.01 2.54
N ASN A 78 2.08 10.45 2.04
CA ASN A 78 0.83 11.19 1.83
C ASN A 78 0.29 11.72 3.17
N GLU A 79 0.26 10.89 4.21
CA GLU A 79 -0.16 11.28 5.56
C GLU A 79 0.76 12.34 6.18
N ALA A 80 2.06 12.25 5.96
CA ALA A 80 3.01 13.27 6.42
C ALA A 80 2.70 14.65 5.82
N VAL A 81 2.33 14.73 4.54
CA VAL A 81 1.87 15.98 3.91
C VAL A 81 0.58 16.48 4.56
N ALA A 82 -0.34 15.58 4.89
CA ALA A 82 -1.58 15.96 5.58
C ALA A 82 -1.31 16.57 6.97
N VAL A 83 -0.29 16.08 7.68
CA VAL A 83 0.09 16.57 9.01
C VAL A 83 0.79 17.94 8.96
N VAL A 84 1.73 18.12 8.04
CA VAL A 84 2.61 19.32 8.05
C VAL A 84 2.34 20.30 6.91
N GLY A 85 1.54 19.93 5.94
CA GLY A 85 1.25 20.70 4.74
C GLY A 85 2.22 20.43 3.59
N ALA A 86 1.76 20.72 2.37
CA ALA A 86 2.53 20.55 1.15
C ALA A 86 3.65 21.60 1.04
N GLY A 87 4.69 21.29 0.24
CA GLY A 87 5.77 22.20 -0.10
C GLY A 87 6.87 22.33 0.95
N LYS A 88 6.78 21.58 2.04
CA LYS A 88 7.84 21.53 3.06
C LYS A 88 8.87 20.45 2.74
N ARG A 89 10.13 20.72 3.01
CA ARG A 89 11.19 19.72 2.98
C ARG A 89 11.19 18.95 4.28
N ILE A 90 10.69 17.75 4.24
CA ILE A 90 10.62 16.86 5.40
C ILE A 90 11.36 15.56 5.15
N THR A 91 11.87 15.01 6.24
CA THR A 91 12.47 13.68 6.29
C THR A 91 11.70 12.86 7.31
N LEU A 92 11.40 11.62 6.96
CA LEU A 92 10.69 10.69 7.84
C LEU A 92 11.70 9.76 8.51
N TYR A 93 11.73 9.79 9.83
CA TYR A 93 12.48 8.83 10.63
C TYR A 93 11.58 7.66 11.00
N ILE A 94 11.89 6.48 10.48
CA ILE A 94 11.07 5.28 10.69
C ILE A 94 11.24 4.81 12.13
N LEU A 95 10.13 4.81 12.87
CA LEU A 95 10.05 4.34 14.25
C LEU A 95 9.76 2.85 14.33
N SER A 96 8.86 2.37 13.48
CA SER A 96 8.47 0.96 13.46
C SER A 96 7.87 0.56 12.12
N GLU A 97 8.09 -0.69 11.73
CA GLU A 97 7.47 -1.33 10.58
C GLU A 97 6.94 -2.69 11.00
N ARG A 98 5.76 -3.04 10.53
CA ARG A 98 5.14 -4.34 10.82
C ARG A 98 4.38 -4.87 9.61
N ALA A 99 4.77 -6.04 9.16
CA ALA A 99 4.02 -6.83 8.19
C ALA A 99 3.20 -7.91 8.90
N LEU A 100 1.96 -8.12 8.48
CA LEU A 100 1.08 -9.15 8.98
C LEU A 100 0.75 -10.14 7.88
N CYS A 101 0.93 -11.41 8.21
CA CYS A 101 0.46 -12.56 7.45
C CYS A 101 -0.49 -13.36 8.32
N TYR A 102 -1.32 -14.20 7.72
CA TYR A 102 -2.11 -15.17 8.46
C TYR A 102 -1.40 -16.51 8.42
N GLY A 103 -1.15 -17.05 9.60
CA GLY A 103 -0.65 -18.41 9.79
C GLY A 103 -1.78 -19.44 9.84
N GLU A 104 -1.47 -20.61 10.36
CA GLU A 104 -2.45 -21.66 10.58
C GLU A 104 -3.62 -21.18 11.43
N ARG A 105 -4.83 -21.62 11.08
CA ARG A 105 -6.09 -21.25 11.74
C ARG A 105 -6.41 -19.75 11.70
N GLY A 106 -5.89 -19.03 10.71
CA GLY A 106 -6.19 -17.60 10.51
C GLY A 106 -5.65 -16.67 11.60
N ARG A 107 -4.62 -17.07 12.36
CA ARG A 107 -3.98 -16.21 13.36
C ARG A 107 -3.00 -15.25 12.69
N PRO A 108 -3.01 -13.97 13.07
CA PRO A 108 -2.03 -13.02 12.56
C PRO A 108 -0.62 -13.38 13.08
N VAL A 109 0.34 -13.45 12.16
CA VAL A 109 1.75 -13.73 12.43
C VAL A 109 2.63 -12.77 11.65
N GLY A 110 3.91 -12.65 12.03
CA GLY A 110 4.89 -11.92 11.23
C GLY A 110 5.12 -12.61 9.88
N CYS A 111 5.36 -11.81 8.85
CA CYS A 111 5.64 -12.32 7.51
C CYS A 111 7.12 -12.70 7.34
N PRO A 112 7.43 -13.84 6.70
CA PRO A 112 8.78 -14.11 6.21
C PRO A 112 9.14 -13.14 5.07
N GLN A 113 10.43 -12.92 4.83
CA GLN A 113 10.91 -11.99 3.80
C GLN A 113 10.44 -12.34 2.37
N ASN A 114 10.25 -13.62 2.11
CA ASN A 114 9.80 -14.13 0.81
C ASN A 114 8.29 -14.41 0.75
N ALA A 115 7.51 -13.83 1.66
CA ALA A 115 6.06 -14.01 1.66
C ALA A 115 5.43 -13.48 0.37
N VAL A 116 4.53 -14.26 -0.23
CA VAL A 116 3.77 -13.90 -1.43
C VAL A 116 2.29 -13.63 -1.15
N TYR A 117 1.89 -13.81 0.10
CA TYR A 117 0.53 -13.55 0.61
C TYR A 117 0.62 -12.70 1.87
N VAL A 118 1.04 -11.46 1.71
CA VAL A 118 1.08 -10.48 2.80
C VAL A 118 -0.29 -9.82 2.91
N ASN A 119 -0.86 -9.81 4.10
CA ASN A 119 -2.18 -9.24 4.33
C ASN A 119 -2.17 -7.74 4.51
N SER A 120 -1.25 -7.25 5.34
CA SER A 120 -1.14 -5.82 5.59
C SER A 120 0.28 -5.43 5.99
N TYR A 121 0.57 -4.16 5.81
CA TYR A 121 1.80 -3.52 6.27
C TYR A 121 1.47 -2.20 6.95
N ARG A 122 2.13 -1.93 8.06
CA ARG A 122 1.99 -0.68 8.80
C ARG A 122 3.35 -0.13 9.14
N VAL A 123 3.51 1.17 8.96
CA VAL A 123 4.75 1.89 9.24
C VAL A 123 4.43 3.17 10.00
N ARG A 124 5.21 3.46 11.03
CA ARG A 124 5.15 4.72 11.77
C ARG A 124 6.45 5.47 11.64
N ALA A 125 6.36 6.76 11.52
CA ALA A 125 7.52 7.63 11.42
C ALA A 125 7.32 8.94 12.17
N GLN A 126 8.43 9.50 12.60
CA GLN A 126 8.52 10.86 13.09
C GLN A 126 8.88 11.78 11.93
N ILE A 127 8.24 12.93 11.86
CA ILE A 127 8.43 13.91 10.78
C ILE A 127 9.42 14.95 11.26
N PHE A 128 10.50 15.13 10.48
CA PHE A 128 11.54 16.11 10.77
C PHE A 128 11.67 17.16 9.68
N ASP A 129 11.90 18.38 10.11
CA ASP A 129 12.43 19.47 9.28
C ASP A 129 13.92 19.61 9.60
N CYS A 130 14.76 19.29 8.63
CA CYS A 130 16.22 19.41 8.76
C CYS A 130 16.76 20.71 8.15
N GLY A 131 15.89 21.59 7.71
CA GLY A 131 16.26 22.84 7.09
C GLY A 131 16.72 22.67 5.63
N GLU A 132 17.00 23.79 5.00
CA GLU A 132 17.65 23.81 3.70
C GLU A 132 19.17 23.72 3.90
N LYS A 133 19.83 22.89 3.08
CA LYS A 133 21.29 22.89 2.98
C LYS A 133 21.74 23.97 2.02
#